data_2bb7fe487f66bef7b7abb2bd335a019b
#
_entry.id   2bb7fe487f66bef7b7abb2bd335a019b
#
_cell.length_a   1.000
_cell.length_b   1.000
_cell.length_c   1.000
_cell.angle_alpha   90.00
_cell.angle_beta   90.00
_cell.angle_gamma   90.00
#
_symmetry.space_group_name_H-M   'P 1'
#
loop_
_entity.id
_entity.type
_entity.pdbx_description
1 polymer ?
#
loop_
_entity_poly.entity_id
_entity_poly.type
_entity_poly.pdbx_seq_one_letter_code
_entity_poly.pdbx_strand_id
1 'polypeptide(L)'
;KCPYCDFNSHAVPDGKLSLDLEHEYLQALVADFKTQVDFAQGRQIHSVFIGGGTPSLISAKGYVWLFNQLKNMIAFENDCEITLEANPGTVEHDPFAGYLAAGINRLSIGVQSFNTEHLQKLGRIHSNQDAVSAIHLAREAGFKRINVDLMHGLPEQSVEQALYDLKMAVEHGATHVSWYQLTIEPNTVFFRTQPILPTDDVLEEIQIQGEVYLK
;
A
#
# COMPACT_ATOMS: atom_id res chain seq x y z
N LYS A 1 -6.41 9.95 8.97
CA LYS A 1 -4.95 9.97 9.01
C LYS A 1 -4.48 9.17 10.23
N CYS A 2 -3.62 8.18 10.02
CA CYS A 2 -3.09 7.35 11.10
C CYS A 2 -2.16 8.15 12.04
N PRO A 3 -2.09 7.83 13.34
CA PRO A 3 -1.33 8.59 14.34
C PRO A 3 0.19 8.54 14.14
N TYR A 4 0.69 7.56 13.40
CA TYR A 4 2.12 7.40 13.09
C TYR A 4 2.52 8.02 11.73
N CYS A 5 1.56 8.34 10.86
CA CYS A 5 1.85 8.74 9.48
C CYS A 5 2.19 10.21 9.39
N ASP A 6 3.35 10.55 8.83
CA ASP A 6 3.83 11.90 8.58
C ASP A 6 3.39 12.46 7.22
N PHE A 7 2.94 11.60 6.30
CA PHE A 7 2.51 12.00 4.96
C PHE A 7 1.45 13.08 4.98
N ASN A 8 1.58 14.03 4.07
CA ASN A 8 0.59 15.08 3.87
C ASN A 8 -0.65 14.49 3.20
N SER A 9 -1.71 14.32 4.00
CA SER A 9 -2.97 13.74 3.55
C SER A 9 -4.13 14.70 3.79
N HIS A 10 -4.98 14.86 2.79
CA HIS A 10 -6.18 15.69 2.84
C HIS A 10 -7.43 14.80 2.81
N ALA A 11 -8.42 15.15 3.63
CA ALA A 11 -9.70 14.46 3.58
C ALA A 11 -10.45 14.81 2.29
N VAL A 12 -10.96 13.79 1.63
CA VAL A 12 -11.87 13.96 0.50
C VAL A 12 -13.29 14.04 1.03
N PRO A 13 -14.12 15.03 0.63
CA PRO A 13 -15.52 15.10 1.02
C PRO A 13 -16.23 13.78 0.74
N ASP A 14 -17.01 13.29 1.70
CA ASP A 14 -17.76 12.02 1.63
C ASP A 14 -16.92 10.78 1.29
N GLY A 15 -15.59 10.86 1.42
CA GLY A 15 -14.66 9.75 1.14
C GLY A 15 -14.59 9.33 -0.33
N LYS A 16 -15.12 10.15 -1.25
CA LYS A 16 -15.14 9.85 -2.69
C LYS A 16 -14.56 11.01 -3.50
N LEU A 17 -13.73 10.68 -4.49
CA LEU A 17 -13.33 11.66 -5.50
C LEU A 17 -14.51 11.92 -6.45
N SER A 18 -14.81 13.20 -6.71
CA SER A 18 -15.69 13.53 -7.84
C SER A 18 -14.97 13.24 -9.16
N LEU A 19 -15.74 12.94 -10.22
CA LEU A 19 -15.15 12.67 -11.53
C LEU A 19 -14.36 13.88 -12.07
N ASP A 20 -14.80 15.10 -11.78
CA ASP A 20 -14.09 16.32 -12.20
C ASP A 20 -12.75 16.44 -11.47
N LEU A 21 -12.71 16.24 -10.15
CA LEU A 21 -11.47 16.30 -9.37
C LEU A 21 -10.50 15.17 -9.76
N GLU A 22 -11.02 13.96 -9.99
CA GLU A 22 -10.21 12.84 -10.51
C GLU A 22 -9.57 13.24 -11.85
N HIS A 23 -10.36 13.78 -12.76
CA HIS A 23 -9.86 14.18 -14.08
C HIS A 23 -8.82 15.29 -14.01
N GLU A 24 -9.06 16.33 -13.22
CA GLU A 24 -8.10 17.41 -12.98
C GLU A 24 -6.78 16.88 -12.40
N TYR A 25 -6.86 15.99 -11.41
CA TYR A 25 -5.70 15.38 -10.81
C TYR A 25 -4.89 14.55 -11.82
N LEU A 26 -5.57 13.71 -12.60
CA LEU A 26 -4.92 12.90 -13.62
C LEU A 26 -4.29 13.74 -14.74
N GLN A 27 -4.92 14.85 -15.13
CA GLN A 27 -4.33 15.81 -16.07
C GLN A 27 -3.06 16.45 -15.49
N ALA A 28 -3.07 16.80 -14.20
CA ALA A 28 -1.90 17.37 -13.53
C ALA A 28 -0.74 16.35 -13.49
N LEU A 29 -1.01 15.07 -13.21
CA LEU A 29 0.00 14.01 -13.27
C LEU A 29 0.61 13.87 -14.67
N VAL A 30 -0.21 13.90 -15.71
CA VAL A 30 0.27 13.85 -17.12
C VAL A 30 1.12 15.06 -17.46
N ALA A 31 0.71 16.25 -17.01
CA ALA A 31 1.47 17.49 -17.24
C ALA A 31 2.83 17.45 -16.52
N ASP A 32 2.88 16.99 -15.26
CA ASP A 32 4.11 16.80 -14.53
C ASP A 32 5.01 15.76 -15.20
N PHE A 33 4.48 14.59 -15.52
CA PHE A 33 5.22 13.52 -16.21
C PHE A 33 5.87 14.01 -17.51
N LYS A 34 5.16 14.82 -18.29
CA LYS A 34 5.68 15.39 -19.54
C LYS A 34 6.97 16.19 -19.33
N THR A 35 7.12 16.84 -18.18
CA THR A 35 8.35 17.59 -17.86
C THR A 35 9.51 16.68 -17.47
N GLN A 36 9.24 15.41 -17.16
CA GLN A 36 10.21 14.44 -16.65
C GLN A 36 10.66 13.44 -17.72
N VAL A 37 9.96 13.33 -18.85
CA VAL A 37 10.21 12.29 -19.88
C VAL A 37 11.67 12.30 -20.37
N ASP A 38 12.26 13.45 -20.54
CA ASP A 38 13.64 13.58 -21.03
C ASP A 38 14.67 12.93 -20.10
N PHE A 39 14.38 12.83 -18.79
CA PHE A 39 15.26 12.14 -17.84
C PHE A 39 15.31 10.62 -18.06
N ALA A 40 14.35 10.05 -18.79
CA ALA A 40 14.37 8.64 -19.17
C ALA A 40 15.45 8.33 -20.21
N GLN A 41 15.93 9.34 -20.98
CA GLN A 41 17.03 9.18 -21.95
C GLN A 41 16.77 8.04 -22.96
N GLY A 42 15.52 7.89 -23.43
CA GLY A 42 15.13 6.85 -24.37
C GLY A 42 14.94 5.45 -23.78
N ARG A 43 15.09 5.28 -22.45
CA ARG A 43 14.79 4.01 -21.77
C ARG A 43 13.28 3.75 -21.73
N GLN A 44 12.91 2.50 -21.73
CA GLN A 44 11.51 2.07 -21.51
C GLN A 44 11.18 2.04 -20.02
N ILE A 45 9.91 2.17 -19.68
CA ILE A 45 9.42 2.00 -18.31
C ILE A 45 9.37 0.51 -17.99
N HIS A 46 10.16 0.10 -17.02
CA HIS A 46 10.22 -1.25 -16.48
C HIS A 46 9.17 -1.49 -15.39
N SER A 47 8.92 -0.48 -14.56
CA SER A 47 7.92 -0.56 -13.50
C SER A 47 7.26 0.78 -13.22
N VAL A 48 6.01 0.73 -12.76
CA VAL A 48 5.23 1.86 -12.24
C VAL A 48 4.74 1.51 -10.84
N PHE A 49 4.98 2.39 -9.89
CA PHE A 49 4.45 2.26 -8.54
C PHE A 49 3.49 3.42 -8.25
N ILE A 50 2.25 3.10 -7.92
CA ILE A 50 1.19 4.06 -7.65
C ILE A 50 0.92 4.03 -6.16
N GLY A 51 1.49 5.00 -5.47
CA GLY A 51 1.43 5.14 -4.02
C GLY A 51 1.00 6.52 -3.58
N GLY A 52 1.01 6.74 -2.27
CA GLY A 52 0.70 8.04 -1.65
C GLY A 52 -0.53 7.96 -0.75
N GLY A 53 -1.45 8.92 -0.84
CA GLY A 53 -2.60 8.99 0.07
C GLY A 53 -3.50 7.75 0.03
N THR A 54 -4.31 7.60 -1.01
CA THR A 54 -5.15 6.42 -1.24
C THR A 54 -5.37 6.25 -2.74
N PRO A 55 -4.45 5.63 -3.47
CA PRO A 55 -4.52 5.52 -4.92
C PRO A 55 -5.76 4.77 -5.41
N SER A 56 -6.29 3.84 -4.64
CA SER A 56 -7.50 3.08 -4.97
C SER A 56 -8.80 3.91 -4.96
N LEU A 57 -8.74 5.20 -4.64
CA LEU A 57 -9.84 6.14 -4.84
C LEU A 57 -9.99 6.59 -6.31
N ILE A 58 -8.95 6.43 -7.13
CA ILE A 58 -9.00 6.70 -8.57
C ILE A 58 -9.68 5.52 -9.26
N SER A 59 -10.58 5.83 -10.19
CA SER A 59 -11.32 4.80 -10.93
C SER A 59 -10.41 3.97 -11.86
N ALA A 60 -10.81 2.73 -12.12
CA ALA A 60 -10.15 1.89 -13.13
C ALA A 60 -10.14 2.57 -14.50
N LYS A 61 -11.22 3.29 -14.86
CA LYS A 61 -11.27 4.08 -16.09
C LYS A 61 -10.28 5.23 -16.10
N GLY A 62 -10.10 5.89 -14.95
CA GLY A 62 -9.07 6.92 -14.77
C GLY A 62 -7.67 6.38 -15.03
N TYR A 63 -7.36 5.19 -14.51
CA TYR A 63 -6.08 4.53 -14.77
C TYR A 63 -5.90 4.12 -16.24
N VAL A 64 -6.93 3.59 -16.89
CA VAL A 64 -6.87 3.33 -18.35
C VAL A 64 -6.54 4.61 -19.12
N TRP A 65 -7.20 5.71 -18.80
CA TRP A 65 -6.91 7.00 -19.42
C TRP A 65 -5.47 7.45 -19.15
N LEU A 66 -5.03 7.41 -17.89
CA LEU A 66 -3.69 7.80 -17.49
C LEU A 66 -2.62 7.00 -18.24
N PHE A 67 -2.71 5.66 -18.23
CA PHE A 67 -1.72 4.82 -18.89
C PHE A 67 -1.68 5.03 -20.40
N ASN A 68 -2.82 5.32 -21.03
CA ASN A 68 -2.84 5.68 -22.43
C ASN A 68 -2.09 6.99 -22.71
N GLN A 69 -2.25 8.01 -21.83
CA GLN A 69 -1.50 9.25 -21.96
C GLN A 69 0.01 9.02 -21.78
N LEU A 70 0.41 8.26 -20.76
CA LEU A 70 1.82 7.98 -20.50
C LEU A 70 2.46 7.17 -21.64
N LYS A 71 1.78 6.14 -22.16
CA LYS A 71 2.27 5.30 -23.28
C LYS A 71 2.43 6.06 -24.59
N ASN A 72 1.72 7.18 -24.78
CA ASN A 72 1.93 8.07 -25.93
C ASN A 72 3.23 8.89 -25.84
N MET A 73 3.82 9.01 -24.65
CA MET A 73 5.03 9.81 -24.40
C MET A 73 6.28 8.96 -24.22
N ILE A 74 6.14 7.74 -23.69
CA ILE A 74 7.25 6.84 -23.41
C ILE A 74 6.83 5.39 -23.57
N ALA A 75 7.73 4.56 -24.10
CA ALA A 75 7.47 3.13 -24.24
C ALA A 75 7.51 2.43 -22.86
N PHE A 76 6.61 1.48 -22.69
CA PHE A 76 6.62 0.54 -21.55
C PHE A 76 7.15 -0.80 -22.04
N GLU A 77 7.89 -1.50 -21.19
CA GLU A 77 8.27 -2.88 -21.45
C GLU A 77 7.02 -3.80 -21.51
N ASN A 78 7.10 -4.90 -22.23
CA ASN A 78 5.97 -5.81 -22.42
C ASN A 78 5.49 -6.44 -21.10
N ASP A 79 6.41 -6.64 -20.15
CA ASP A 79 6.19 -7.19 -18.82
C ASP A 79 6.29 -6.15 -17.70
N CYS A 80 6.09 -4.87 -18.04
CA CYS A 80 6.12 -3.77 -17.09
C CYS A 80 5.25 -4.07 -15.87
N GLU A 81 5.86 -4.04 -14.68
CA GLU A 81 5.12 -4.20 -13.44
C GLU A 81 4.41 -2.89 -13.06
N ILE A 82 3.11 -2.95 -12.89
CA ILE A 82 2.31 -1.80 -12.44
C ILE A 82 1.68 -2.15 -11.09
N THR A 83 2.21 -1.54 -10.03
CA THR A 83 1.75 -1.74 -8.65
C THR A 83 0.80 -0.65 -8.23
N LEU A 84 -0.31 -1.02 -7.57
CA LEU A 84 -1.26 -0.12 -6.91
C LEU A 84 -1.25 -0.40 -5.41
N GLU A 85 -1.11 0.65 -4.60
CA GLU A 85 -1.38 0.59 -3.17
C GLU A 85 -2.88 0.59 -2.88
N ALA A 86 -3.31 -0.29 -1.98
CA ALA A 86 -4.68 -0.41 -1.49
C ALA A 86 -4.71 -0.58 0.02
N ASN A 87 -5.82 -0.19 0.66
CA ASN A 87 -6.01 -0.38 2.10
C ASN A 87 -7.20 -1.31 2.35
N PRO A 88 -7.09 -2.33 3.23
CA PRO A 88 -8.23 -3.15 3.60
C PRO A 88 -9.36 -2.31 4.19
N GLY A 89 -10.62 -2.69 3.94
CA GLY A 89 -11.78 -2.03 4.53
C GLY A 89 -12.06 -0.61 4.03
N THR A 90 -11.28 -0.07 3.10
CA THR A 90 -11.62 1.16 2.40
C THR A 90 -12.58 0.85 1.25
N VAL A 91 -13.49 1.79 0.99
CA VAL A 91 -14.30 1.72 -0.23
C VAL A 91 -13.37 2.06 -1.39
N GLU A 92 -12.85 1.04 -2.03
CA GLU A 92 -12.17 1.21 -3.31
C GLU A 92 -13.18 1.71 -4.33
N HIS A 93 -12.74 2.56 -5.27
CA HIS A 93 -13.65 3.07 -6.29
C HIS A 93 -14.22 1.93 -7.14
N ASP A 94 -13.36 0.97 -7.52
CA ASP A 94 -13.71 -0.18 -8.34
C ASP A 94 -13.25 -1.50 -7.70
N PRO A 95 -13.89 -2.63 -8.01
CA PRO A 95 -13.39 -3.94 -7.64
C PRO A 95 -11.99 -4.20 -8.20
N PHE A 96 -11.19 -5.00 -7.53
CA PHE A 96 -9.82 -5.36 -7.96
C PHE A 96 -9.74 -5.87 -9.41
N ALA A 97 -10.77 -6.58 -9.89
CA ALA A 97 -10.86 -7.03 -11.28
C ALA A 97 -10.87 -5.85 -12.28
N GLY A 98 -11.45 -4.71 -11.91
CA GLY A 98 -11.42 -3.49 -12.72
C GLY A 98 -10.01 -2.93 -12.85
N TYR A 99 -9.26 -2.87 -11.77
CA TYR A 99 -7.87 -2.43 -11.78
C TYR A 99 -6.96 -3.38 -12.57
N LEU A 100 -7.17 -4.70 -12.45
CA LEU A 100 -6.45 -5.68 -13.25
C LEU A 100 -6.73 -5.48 -14.75
N ALA A 101 -8.00 -5.26 -15.13
CA ALA A 101 -8.38 -4.97 -16.52
C ALA A 101 -7.81 -3.63 -17.03
N ALA A 102 -7.57 -2.66 -16.14
CA ALA A 102 -6.91 -1.39 -16.49
C ALA A 102 -5.40 -1.54 -16.72
N GLY A 103 -4.80 -2.72 -16.41
CA GLY A 103 -3.39 -3.00 -16.63
C GLY A 103 -2.53 -2.99 -15.37
N ILE A 104 -3.14 -2.74 -14.19
CA ILE A 104 -2.45 -2.90 -12.90
C ILE A 104 -2.29 -4.41 -12.65
N ASN A 105 -1.06 -4.88 -12.45
CA ASN A 105 -0.75 -6.32 -12.37
C ASN A 105 -0.12 -6.76 -11.05
N ARG A 106 0.07 -5.83 -10.10
CA ARG A 106 0.51 -6.08 -8.73
C ARG A 106 -0.28 -5.19 -7.76
N LEU A 107 -0.61 -5.72 -6.59
CA LEU A 107 -1.18 -4.97 -5.48
C LEU A 107 -0.20 -4.91 -4.30
N SER A 108 -0.19 -3.77 -3.59
CA SER A 108 0.42 -3.63 -2.27
C SER A 108 -0.67 -3.28 -1.27
N ILE A 109 -0.96 -4.20 -0.35
CA ILE A 109 -2.09 -4.09 0.57
C ILE A 109 -1.58 -3.69 1.95
N GLY A 110 -1.92 -2.50 2.39
CA GLY A 110 -1.49 -1.91 3.66
C GLY A 110 -2.21 -2.52 4.86
N VAL A 111 -1.92 -3.76 5.20
CA VAL A 111 -2.51 -4.50 6.33
C VAL A 111 -1.99 -3.99 7.67
N GLN A 112 -0.69 -3.79 7.79
CA GLN A 112 0.08 -3.34 8.95
C GLN A 112 0.18 -4.38 10.07
N SER A 113 -0.91 -5.03 10.47
CA SER A 113 -0.97 -6.15 11.42
C SER A 113 -2.26 -6.94 11.23
N PHE A 114 -2.25 -8.23 11.58
CA PHE A 114 -3.47 -9.04 11.70
C PHE A 114 -3.97 -9.10 13.15
N ASN A 115 -3.32 -8.41 14.08
CA ASN A 115 -3.78 -8.29 15.46
C ASN A 115 -4.67 -7.05 15.62
N THR A 116 -5.92 -7.27 16.05
CA THR A 116 -6.92 -6.21 16.20
C THR A 116 -6.48 -5.12 17.20
N GLU A 117 -5.80 -5.49 18.28
CA GLU A 117 -5.33 -4.52 19.28
C GLU A 117 -4.24 -3.60 18.70
N HIS A 118 -3.31 -4.17 17.92
CA HIS A 118 -2.28 -3.39 17.24
C HIS A 118 -2.89 -2.48 16.17
N LEU A 119 -3.86 -2.96 15.39
CA LEU A 119 -4.58 -2.12 14.44
C LEU A 119 -5.27 -0.93 15.12
N GLN A 120 -5.90 -1.14 16.27
CA GLN A 120 -6.52 -0.06 17.05
C GLN A 120 -5.48 0.95 17.56
N LYS A 121 -4.34 0.48 18.10
CA LYS A 121 -3.23 1.34 18.53
C LYS A 121 -2.66 2.15 17.35
N LEU A 122 -2.60 1.56 16.16
CA LEU A 122 -2.19 2.24 14.92
C LEU A 122 -3.28 3.18 14.34
N GLY A 123 -4.47 3.23 14.96
CA GLY A 123 -5.59 4.03 14.44
C GLY A 123 -6.10 3.57 13.08
N ARG A 124 -5.93 2.28 12.76
CA ARG A 124 -6.46 1.68 11.54
C ARG A 124 -7.95 1.41 11.70
N ILE A 125 -8.71 1.62 10.62
CA ILE A 125 -10.17 1.46 10.60
C ILE A 125 -10.62 0.06 10.20
N HIS A 126 -9.73 -0.71 9.56
CA HIS A 126 -10.02 -2.08 9.14
C HIS A 126 -9.76 -3.09 10.25
N SER A 127 -10.47 -4.19 10.19
CA SER A 127 -10.30 -5.35 11.06
C SER A 127 -9.34 -6.40 10.43
N ASN A 128 -8.99 -7.43 11.23
CA ASN A 128 -8.30 -8.61 10.72
C ASN A 128 -9.08 -9.26 9.57
N GLN A 129 -10.40 -9.40 9.71
CA GLN A 129 -11.24 -9.99 8.66
C GLN A 129 -11.19 -9.19 7.35
N ASP A 130 -11.17 -7.86 7.43
CA ASP A 130 -11.05 -7.01 6.24
C ASP A 130 -9.69 -7.22 5.56
N ALA A 131 -8.61 -7.36 6.34
CA ALA A 131 -7.28 -7.64 5.82
C ALA A 131 -7.22 -8.98 5.07
N VAL A 132 -7.73 -10.05 5.69
CA VAL A 132 -7.81 -11.38 5.07
C VAL A 132 -8.69 -11.33 3.82
N SER A 133 -9.86 -10.67 3.90
CA SER A 133 -10.79 -10.55 2.77
C SER A 133 -10.15 -9.81 1.60
N ALA A 134 -9.39 -8.74 1.84
CA ALA A 134 -8.72 -7.99 0.78
C ALA A 134 -7.72 -8.86 0.00
N ILE A 135 -6.94 -9.70 0.69
CA ILE A 135 -5.99 -10.62 0.05
C ILE A 135 -6.74 -11.66 -0.81
N HIS A 136 -7.83 -12.23 -0.28
CA HIS A 136 -8.64 -13.22 -1.00
C HIS A 136 -9.30 -12.60 -2.24
N LEU A 137 -9.93 -11.42 -2.11
CA LEU A 137 -10.54 -10.70 -3.23
C LEU A 137 -9.51 -10.35 -4.32
N ALA A 138 -8.29 -9.97 -3.94
CA ALA A 138 -7.22 -9.75 -4.90
C ALA A 138 -6.85 -11.02 -5.68
N ARG A 139 -6.79 -12.16 -5.00
CA ARG A 139 -6.54 -13.46 -5.64
C ARG A 139 -7.67 -13.89 -6.56
N GLU A 140 -8.92 -13.77 -6.10
CA GLU A 140 -10.12 -14.08 -6.89
C GLU A 140 -10.23 -13.20 -8.14
N ALA A 141 -9.83 -11.93 -8.04
CA ALA A 141 -9.74 -11.04 -9.18
C ALA A 141 -8.66 -11.44 -10.20
N GLY A 142 -7.73 -12.34 -9.83
CA GLY A 142 -6.70 -12.88 -10.73
C GLY A 142 -5.31 -12.29 -10.54
N PHE A 143 -5.07 -11.42 -9.55
CA PHE A 143 -3.73 -10.92 -9.26
C PHE A 143 -2.80 -12.07 -8.86
N LYS A 144 -1.64 -12.12 -9.52
CA LYS A 144 -0.58 -13.11 -9.24
C LYS A 144 0.50 -12.57 -8.30
N ARG A 145 0.61 -11.25 -8.20
CA ARG A 145 1.59 -10.54 -7.38
C ARG A 145 0.84 -9.71 -6.36
N ILE A 146 0.85 -10.17 -5.11
CA ILE A 146 0.20 -9.52 -3.96
C ILE A 146 1.26 -9.33 -2.90
N ASN A 147 1.59 -8.07 -2.64
CA ASN A 147 2.42 -7.68 -1.52
C ASN A 147 1.52 -7.30 -0.35
N VAL A 148 1.90 -7.73 0.84
CA VAL A 148 1.28 -7.32 2.10
C VAL A 148 2.27 -6.48 2.87
N ASP A 149 1.89 -5.24 3.19
CA ASP A 149 2.68 -4.36 4.01
C ASP A 149 2.37 -4.64 5.48
N LEU A 150 3.39 -5.03 6.24
CA LEU A 150 3.31 -5.32 7.68
C LEU A 150 4.31 -4.45 8.44
N MET A 151 3.91 -4.04 9.62
CA MET A 151 4.77 -3.31 10.54
C MET A 151 5.12 -4.18 11.75
N HIS A 152 6.36 -4.09 12.20
CA HIS A 152 6.81 -4.65 13.47
C HIS A 152 7.33 -3.56 14.41
N GLY A 153 7.64 -3.94 15.65
CA GLY A 153 8.01 -2.95 16.67
C GLY A 153 6.82 -2.07 17.08
N LEU A 154 5.60 -2.59 16.97
CA LEU A 154 4.38 -1.89 17.34
C LEU A 154 4.30 -1.68 18.86
N PRO A 155 3.50 -0.71 19.34
CA PRO A 155 3.36 -0.47 20.76
C PRO A 155 3.03 -1.75 21.53
N GLU A 156 3.90 -2.12 22.49
CA GLU A 156 3.78 -3.31 23.35
C GLU A 156 3.75 -4.65 22.59
N GLN A 157 4.26 -4.70 21.35
CA GLN A 157 4.29 -5.92 20.55
C GLN A 157 5.34 -6.92 21.08
N SER A 158 4.93 -8.18 21.24
CA SER A 158 5.86 -9.29 21.52
C SER A 158 6.42 -9.90 20.23
N VAL A 159 7.47 -10.73 20.37
CA VAL A 159 8.08 -11.48 19.27
C VAL A 159 7.03 -12.39 18.59
N GLU A 160 6.27 -13.13 19.40
CA GLU A 160 5.24 -14.06 18.88
C GLU A 160 4.15 -13.34 18.11
N GLN A 161 3.78 -12.13 18.52
CA GLN A 161 2.77 -11.32 17.81
C GLN A 161 3.29 -10.81 16.47
N ALA A 162 4.55 -10.41 16.39
CA ALA A 162 5.17 -10.00 15.14
C ALA A 162 5.29 -11.17 14.15
N LEU A 163 5.69 -12.35 14.62
CA LEU A 163 5.77 -13.57 13.81
C LEU A 163 4.38 -14.07 13.38
N TYR A 164 3.36 -13.90 14.22
CA TYR A 164 1.98 -14.21 13.86
C TYR A 164 1.51 -13.40 12.64
N ASP A 165 1.87 -12.12 12.56
CA ASP A 165 1.53 -11.28 11.41
C ASP A 165 2.17 -11.80 10.11
N LEU A 166 3.45 -12.21 10.14
CA LEU A 166 4.12 -12.84 9.00
C LEU A 166 3.44 -14.15 8.58
N LYS A 167 3.13 -15.00 9.56
CA LYS A 167 2.44 -16.28 9.33
C LYS A 167 1.10 -16.06 8.64
N MET A 168 0.29 -15.14 9.13
CA MET A 168 -1.01 -14.81 8.55
C MET A 168 -0.89 -14.34 7.10
N ALA A 169 0.08 -13.48 6.77
CA ALA A 169 0.30 -13.02 5.42
C ALA A 169 0.60 -14.20 4.46
N VAL A 170 1.50 -15.09 4.85
CA VAL A 170 1.88 -16.28 4.06
C VAL A 170 0.71 -17.23 3.90
N GLU A 171 0.00 -17.58 4.98
CA GLU A 171 -1.12 -18.53 4.97
C GLU A 171 -2.29 -18.04 4.12
N HIS A 172 -2.55 -16.73 4.08
CA HIS A 172 -3.60 -16.15 3.24
C HIS A 172 -3.16 -15.87 1.80
N GLY A 173 -1.89 -16.15 1.47
CA GLY A 173 -1.39 -16.22 0.09
C GLY A 173 -0.82 -14.91 -0.42
N ALA A 174 -0.22 -14.10 0.44
CA ALA A 174 0.70 -13.06 0.01
C ALA A 174 1.85 -13.71 -0.77
N THR A 175 2.23 -13.12 -1.89
CA THR A 175 3.39 -13.57 -2.68
C THR A 175 4.66 -12.79 -2.33
N HIS A 176 4.48 -11.64 -1.69
CA HIS A 176 5.54 -10.76 -1.20
C HIS A 176 5.10 -10.15 0.13
N VAL A 177 6.06 -9.82 0.96
CA VAL A 177 5.84 -9.11 2.23
C VAL A 177 6.82 -7.95 2.31
N SER A 178 6.29 -6.74 2.53
CA SER A 178 7.07 -5.60 2.97
C SER A 178 6.97 -5.55 4.49
N TRP A 179 8.04 -5.91 5.18
CA TRP A 179 8.05 -5.97 6.63
C TRP A 179 9.01 -4.92 7.19
N TYR A 180 8.48 -3.91 7.85
CA TYR A 180 9.25 -2.75 8.29
C TYR A 180 8.92 -2.33 9.70
N GLN A 181 9.92 -1.76 10.37
CA GLN A 181 9.80 -1.31 11.76
C GLN A 181 9.02 0.00 11.85
N LEU A 182 8.14 0.10 12.86
CA LEU A 182 7.51 1.37 13.21
C LEU A 182 8.57 2.38 13.64
N THR A 183 8.59 3.53 12.99
CA THR A 183 9.38 4.70 13.38
C THR A 183 8.48 5.81 13.90
N ILE A 184 8.97 6.58 14.87
CA ILE A 184 8.26 7.72 15.43
C ILE A 184 8.72 8.98 14.71
N GLU A 185 7.95 9.36 13.69
CA GLU A 185 8.29 10.51 12.86
C GLU A 185 7.84 11.84 13.50
N PRO A 186 8.63 12.92 13.35
CA PRO A 186 8.24 14.26 13.78
C PRO A 186 6.89 14.69 13.18
N ASN A 187 6.18 15.57 13.89
CA ASN A 187 4.88 16.12 13.48
C ASN A 187 3.72 15.08 13.43
N THR A 188 3.91 13.89 13.95
CA THR A 188 2.87 12.87 14.12
C THR A 188 2.22 12.93 15.51
N VAL A 189 1.09 12.23 15.66
CA VAL A 189 0.48 12.05 16.99
C VAL A 189 1.39 11.21 17.87
N PHE A 190 2.00 10.15 17.33
CA PHE A 190 2.92 9.27 18.06
C PHE A 190 4.16 10.03 18.57
N PHE A 191 4.68 10.98 17.81
CA PHE A 191 5.76 11.84 18.29
C PHE A 191 5.38 12.65 19.53
N ARG A 192 4.13 13.05 19.66
CA ARG A 192 3.62 13.80 20.82
C ARG A 192 3.23 12.90 21.99
N THR A 193 2.68 11.72 21.72
CA THR A 193 2.15 10.81 22.75
C THR A 193 3.17 9.80 23.25
N GLN A 194 4.27 9.59 22.49
CA GLN A 194 5.36 8.68 22.83
C GLN A 194 4.85 7.30 23.29
N PRO A 195 4.19 6.51 22.43
CA PRO A 195 3.71 5.19 22.83
C PRO A 195 4.88 4.31 23.29
N ILE A 196 4.61 3.37 24.20
CA ILE A 196 5.62 2.44 24.69
C ILE A 196 5.95 1.45 23.57
N LEU A 197 7.14 1.53 23.02
CA LEU A 197 7.65 0.59 22.03
C LEU A 197 8.40 -0.55 22.70
N PRO A 198 8.56 -1.71 22.01
CA PRO A 198 9.45 -2.78 22.46
C PRO A 198 10.88 -2.27 22.68
N THR A 199 11.62 -2.93 23.59
CA THR A 199 13.04 -2.63 23.79
C THR A 199 13.89 -3.06 22.60
N ASP A 200 15.10 -2.54 22.49
CA ASP A 200 16.02 -2.88 21.40
C ASP A 200 16.29 -4.38 21.31
N ASP A 201 16.43 -5.06 22.45
CA ASP A 201 16.62 -6.52 22.50
C ASP A 201 15.42 -7.27 21.90
N VAL A 202 14.19 -6.82 22.17
CA VAL A 202 12.97 -7.42 21.60
C VAL A 202 12.87 -7.11 20.12
N LEU A 203 13.24 -5.91 19.67
CA LEU A 203 13.27 -5.55 18.26
C LEU A 203 14.28 -6.39 17.47
N GLU A 204 15.47 -6.60 18.02
CA GLU A 204 16.49 -7.47 17.42
C GLU A 204 15.99 -8.92 17.31
N GLU A 205 15.38 -9.45 18.36
CA GLU A 205 14.80 -10.80 18.36
C GLU A 205 13.69 -10.95 17.32
N ILE A 206 12.79 -9.95 17.20
CA ILE A 206 11.75 -9.92 16.16
C ILE A 206 12.40 -10.03 14.78
N GLN A 207 13.41 -9.22 14.49
CA GLN A 207 14.07 -9.20 13.18
C GLN A 207 14.76 -10.54 12.88
N ILE A 208 15.53 -11.09 13.83
CA ILE A 208 16.23 -12.36 13.67
C ILE A 208 15.24 -13.50 13.38
N GLN A 209 14.20 -13.63 14.20
CA GLN A 209 13.22 -14.70 14.03
C GLN A 209 12.36 -14.52 12.75
N GLY A 210 12.01 -13.29 12.42
CA GLY A 210 11.27 -12.98 11.19
C GLY A 210 12.07 -13.32 9.93
N GLU A 211 13.36 -12.99 9.89
CA GLU A 211 14.24 -13.38 8.78
C GLU A 211 14.37 -14.91 8.65
N VAL A 212 14.45 -15.61 9.75
CA VAL A 212 14.49 -17.09 9.76
C VAL A 212 13.18 -17.67 9.22
N TYR A 213 12.05 -17.07 9.59
CA TYR A 213 10.73 -17.53 9.13
C TYR A 213 10.52 -17.33 7.62
N LEU A 214 11.05 -16.24 7.06
CA LEU A 214 10.86 -15.89 5.64
C LEU A 214 11.86 -16.57 4.68
N LYS A 215 12.88 -17.26 5.19
CA LYS A 215 13.87 -18.05 4.41
C LYS A 215 13.37 -19.45 4.10
#